data_7bebd336fec340925febadb57ef24ef9
#
_entry.id   7bebd336fec340925febadb57ef24ef9
#
_cell.length_a   1.000
_cell.length_b   1.000
_cell.length_c   1.000
_cell.angle_alpha   90.00
_cell.angle_beta   90.00
_cell.angle_gamma   90.00
#
_symmetry.space_group_name_H-M   'P 1'
#
loop_
_entity.id
_entity.type
_entity.pdbx_description
1 polymer ?
#
loop_
_entity_poly.entity_id
_entity_poly.type
_entity_poly.pdbx_seq_one_letter_code
_entity_poly.pdbx_strand_id
1 'polypeptide(L)'
;MNTIILAIDTATPAVTAGIVKLDGIEVLAERVSIDARAHAEQLTPNVLAALADAGLTVGDLGAVVVGCGPGPFTGLRVGMATAAAYGHALGIPVHGVCSLDAIGIESAGTVSEVLVVTDARRREVYWARYRDGVRIDGPSVNSPVDVPGAAEALARPAVYPTASGLVRAVADFSAEPAPLIPLYLRRPDAKPQQPAVTR
;
A
#
# COMPACT_ATOMS: atom_id res chain seq x y z
N MET A 1 -16.21 16.06 -11.25
CA MET A 1 -15.60 16.83 -10.14
C MET A 1 -14.10 16.55 -10.12
N ASN A 2 -13.28 17.59 -10.08
CA ASN A 2 -11.81 17.43 -9.97
C ASN A 2 -11.44 17.02 -8.54
N THR A 3 -11.69 15.76 -8.17
CA THR A 3 -11.35 15.26 -6.83
C THR A 3 -9.84 15.03 -6.73
N ILE A 4 -9.20 15.65 -5.75
CA ILE A 4 -7.78 15.45 -5.46
C ILE A 4 -7.67 14.33 -4.43
N ILE A 5 -6.85 13.34 -4.74
CA ILE A 5 -6.64 12.14 -3.92
C ILE A 5 -5.24 12.20 -3.30
N LEU A 6 -5.16 11.99 -1.99
CA LEU A 6 -3.92 11.61 -1.33
C LEU A 6 -3.79 10.08 -1.37
N ALA A 7 -2.81 9.55 -2.07
CA ALA A 7 -2.50 8.12 -2.12
C ALA A 7 -1.25 7.82 -1.30
N ILE A 8 -1.35 6.90 -0.32
CA ILE A 8 -0.24 6.54 0.56
C ILE A 8 -0.09 5.03 0.71
N ASP A 9 1.15 4.55 0.78
CA ASP A 9 1.47 3.17 1.12
C ASP A 9 2.71 3.08 2.01
N THR A 10 2.64 2.21 3.00
CA THR A 10 3.73 1.89 3.95
C THR A 10 3.80 0.39 4.22
N ALA A 11 3.24 -0.42 3.31
CA ALA A 11 3.22 -1.88 3.43
C ALA A 11 4.54 -2.54 3.00
N THR A 12 5.39 -1.81 2.27
CA THR A 12 6.68 -2.27 1.75
C THR A 12 7.83 -1.47 2.40
N PRO A 13 9.11 -1.74 2.09
CA PRO A 13 10.20 -0.86 2.49
C PRO A 13 10.10 0.57 1.97
N ALA A 14 9.29 0.80 0.93
CA ALA A 14 9.01 2.14 0.44
C ALA A 14 7.92 2.82 1.28
N VAL A 15 8.06 4.13 1.44
CA VAL A 15 7.05 5.05 1.97
C VAL A 15 6.59 5.90 0.80
N THR A 16 5.48 5.52 0.21
CA THR A 16 4.90 6.22 -0.95
C THR A 16 3.86 7.24 -0.46
N ALA A 17 3.96 8.47 -0.97
CA ALA A 17 2.93 9.49 -0.82
C ALA A 17 2.79 10.24 -2.15
N GLY A 18 1.58 10.26 -2.71
CA GLY A 18 1.32 10.94 -3.98
C GLY A 18 0.01 11.71 -3.97
N ILE A 19 -0.02 12.75 -4.77
CA ILE A 19 -1.20 13.58 -5.04
C ILE A 19 -1.67 13.28 -6.45
N VAL A 20 -2.88 12.79 -6.55
CA VAL A 20 -3.46 12.32 -7.81
C VAL A 20 -4.78 13.04 -8.06
N LYS A 21 -4.95 13.57 -9.25
CA LYS A 21 -6.24 14.04 -9.73
C LYS A 21 -7.03 12.84 -10.26
N LEU A 22 -8.23 12.62 -9.71
CA LEU A 22 -9.02 11.42 -10.02
C LEU A 22 -9.42 11.36 -11.50
N ASP A 23 -9.76 12.48 -12.07
CA ASP A 23 -10.11 12.57 -13.50
C ASP A 23 -8.87 12.27 -14.35
N GLY A 24 -8.93 11.15 -15.08
CA GLY A 24 -7.81 10.63 -15.87
C GLY A 24 -6.69 9.96 -15.06
N ILE A 25 -6.78 9.91 -13.74
CA ILE A 25 -5.73 9.40 -12.83
C ILE A 25 -4.37 10.04 -13.12
N GLU A 26 -4.36 11.37 -13.07
CA GLU A 26 -3.17 12.19 -13.30
C GLU A 26 -2.38 12.34 -12.01
N VAL A 27 -1.14 11.84 -11.97
CA VAL A 27 -0.23 12.03 -10.83
C VAL A 27 0.34 13.45 -10.89
N LEU A 28 -0.08 14.32 -9.97
CA LEU A 28 0.40 15.70 -9.88
C LEU A 28 1.76 15.78 -9.20
N ALA A 29 1.97 14.94 -8.19
CA ALA A 29 3.25 14.81 -7.50
C ALA A 29 3.32 13.46 -6.78
N GLU A 30 4.53 12.92 -6.66
CA GLU A 30 4.79 11.70 -5.90
C GLU A 30 6.14 11.79 -5.18
N ARG A 31 6.17 11.34 -3.93
CA ARG A 31 7.37 11.22 -3.10
C ARG A 31 7.48 9.79 -2.60
N VAL A 32 8.64 9.19 -2.83
CA VAL A 32 8.95 7.83 -2.40
C VAL A 32 10.28 7.85 -1.65
N SER A 33 10.26 7.40 -0.41
CA SER A 33 11.46 7.17 0.40
C SER A 33 11.60 5.68 0.66
N ILE A 34 12.79 5.11 0.47
CA ILE A 34 13.02 3.67 0.68
C ILE A 34 13.81 3.49 1.97
N ASP A 35 13.09 3.31 3.08
CA ASP A 35 13.67 2.98 4.39
C ASP A 35 12.65 2.20 5.23
N ALA A 36 12.88 0.90 5.36
CA ALA A 36 12.03 -0.01 6.10
C ALA A 36 11.93 0.26 7.63
N ARG A 37 12.68 1.24 8.15
CA ARG A 37 12.71 1.58 9.59
C ARG A 37 12.14 2.97 9.86
N ALA A 38 12.00 3.81 8.85
CA ALA A 38 11.63 5.22 8.99
C ALA A 38 10.21 5.55 8.49
N HIS A 39 9.29 4.56 8.44
CA HIS A 39 7.94 4.79 7.91
C HIS A 39 7.22 5.94 8.64
N ALA A 40 7.30 5.98 9.97
CA ALA A 40 6.62 7.00 10.77
C ALA A 40 7.25 8.39 10.61
N GLU A 41 8.58 8.44 10.48
CA GLU A 41 9.32 9.68 10.32
C GLU A 41 9.20 10.25 8.89
N GLN A 42 9.06 9.39 7.86
CA GLN A 42 9.08 9.79 6.46
C GLN A 42 7.69 10.09 5.88
N LEU A 43 6.62 9.46 6.37
CA LEU A 43 5.31 9.56 5.71
C LEU A 43 4.78 11.00 5.71
N THR A 44 4.74 11.67 6.85
CA THR A 44 4.23 13.06 6.92
C THR A 44 5.09 14.04 6.10
N PRO A 45 6.43 14.03 6.18
CA PRO A 45 7.28 14.82 5.28
C PRO A 45 7.00 14.55 3.80
N ASN A 46 6.86 13.28 3.38
CA ASN A 46 6.56 12.94 1.99
C ASN A 46 5.19 13.50 1.55
N VAL A 47 4.17 13.40 2.39
CA VAL A 47 2.83 13.96 2.10
C VAL A 47 2.91 15.48 1.92
N LEU A 48 3.57 16.19 2.86
CA LEU A 48 3.68 17.65 2.78
C LEU A 48 4.50 18.09 1.57
N ALA A 49 5.59 17.38 1.25
CA ALA A 49 6.39 17.66 0.07
C ALA A 49 5.61 17.41 -1.24
N ALA A 50 4.84 16.31 -1.32
CA ALA A 50 4.01 16.03 -2.49
C ALA A 50 2.92 17.09 -2.69
N LEU A 51 2.27 17.55 -1.61
CA LEU A 51 1.31 18.66 -1.67
C LEU A 51 1.96 19.96 -2.17
N ALA A 52 3.13 20.31 -1.63
CA ALA A 52 3.85 21.50 -2.04
C ALA A 52 4.28 21.45 -3.52
N ASP A 53 4.78 20.30 -3.99
CA ASP A 53 5.15 20.09 -5.39
C ASP A 53 3.94 20.20 -6.33
N ALA A 54 2.76 19.75 -5.87
CA ALA A 54 1.50 19.89 -6.62
C ALA A 54 0.90 21.30 -6.54
N GLY A 55 1.46 22.20 -5.73
CA GLY A 55 0.91 23.54 -5.48
C GLY A 55 -0.42 23.53 -4.73
N LEU A 56 -0.64 22.48 -3.90
CA LEU A 56 -1.88 22.23 -3.19
C LEU A 56 -1.66 22.22 -1.67
N THR A 57 -2.75 22.31 -0.94
CA THR A 57 -2.81 22.24 0.53
C THR A 57 -3.60 21.02 0.97
N VAL A 58 -3.54 20.69 2.24
CA VAL A 58 -4.33 19.61 2.85
C VAL A 58 -5.85 19.85 2.66
N GLY A 59 -6.28 21.11 2.63
CA GLY A 59 -7.69 21.48 2.43
C GLY A 59 -8.24 21.21 1.03
N ASP A 60 -7.37 20.96 0.05
CA ASP A 60 -7.76 20.67 -1.33
C ASP A 60 -8.07 19.17 -1.55
N LEU A 61 -7.75 18.32 -0.56
CA LEU A 61 -7.97 16.89 -0.63
C LEU A 61 -9.46 16.54 -0.59
N GLY A 62 -9.92 15.68 -1.49
CA GLY A 62 -11.28 15.19 -1.57
C GLY A 62 -11.46 13.72 -1.17
N ALA A 63 -10.38 12.94 -1.13
CA ALA A 63 -10.35 11.57 -0.61
C ALA A 63 -8.92 11.13 -0.27
N VAL A 64 -8.81 10.04 0.49
CA VAL A 64 -7.53 9.35 0.75
C VAL A 64 -7.63 7.91 0.26
N VAL A 65 -6.57 7.43 -0.38
CA VAL A 65 -6.38 6.00 -0.69
C VAL A 65 -5.17 5.50 0.08
N VAL A 66 -5.32 4.34 0.75
CA VAL A 66 -4.24 3.77 1.55
C VAL A 66 -4.05 2.28 1.28
N GLY A 67 -2.79 1.86 1.13
CA GLY A 67 -2.44 0.46 1.09
C GLY A 67 -2.65 -0.20 2.46
N CYS A 68 -3.50 -1.25 2.47
CA CYS A 68 -3.80 -2.06 3.65
C CYS A 68 -2.93 -3.33 3.72
N GLY A 69 -1.88 -3.41 2.94
CA GLY A 69 -0.98 -4.56 2.88
C GLY A 69 -1.29 -5.56 1.76
N PRO A 70 -0.71 -6.76 1.82
CA PRO A 70 0.04 -7.31 2.95
C PRO A 70 1.40 -6.63 3.18
N GLY A 71 1.85 -6.65 4.42
CA GLY A 71 3.11 -6.03 4.80
C GLY A 71 3.44 -6.16 6.29
N PRO A 72 4.60 -5.64 6.74
CA PRO A 72 4.99 -5.64 8.14
C PRO A 72 4.00 -4.85 9.01
N PHE A 73 3.64 -5.42 10.15
CA PHE A 73 2.64 -4.92 11.08
C PHE A 73 2.77 -3.42 11.44
N THR A 74 3.99 -2.96 11.74
CA THR A 74 4.23 -1.56 12.12
C THR A 74 4.03 -0.63 10.94
N GLY A 75 4.59 -0.96 9.77
CA GLY A 75 4.44 -0.17 8.56
C GLY A 75 2.98 0.04 8.19
N LEU A 76 2.21 -1.04 8.08
CA LEU A 76 0.78 -0.98 7.75
C LEU A 76 0.01 -0.02 8.66
N ARG A 77 0.25 -0.08 9.95
CA ARG A 77 -0.46 0.77 10.92
C ARG A 77 -0.13 2.25 10.77
N VAL A 78 1.12 2.57 10.43
CA VAL A 78 1.51 3.97 10.19
C VAL A 78 0.68 4.58 9.05
N GLY A 79 0.64 3.93 7.89
CA GLY A 79 -0.14 4.42 6.74
C GLY A 79 -1.63 4.49 7.04
N MET A 80 -2.21 3.39 7.55
CA MET A 80 -3.64 3.33 7.82
C MET A 80 -4.09 4.34 8.90
N ALA A 81 -3.31 4.52 9.98
CA ALA A 81 -3.62 5.51 11.00
C ALA A 81 -3.51 6.94 10.47
N THR A 82 -2.51 7.22 9.64
CA THR A 82 -2.33 8.52 9.00
C THR A 82 -3.49 8.81 8.04
N ALA A 83 -3.89 7.84 7.20
CA ALA A 83 -5.04 7.97 6.31
C ALA A 83 -6.33 8.24 7.07
N ALA A 84 -6.59 7.47 8.13
CA ALA A 84 -7.78 7.65 8.98
C ALA A 84 -7.77 9.03 9.65
N ALA A 85 -6.60 9.54 10.08
CA ALA A 85 -6.48 10.87 10.67
C ALA A 85 -6.82 11.98 9.68
N TYR A 86 -6.32 11.90 8.43
CA TYR A 86 -6.70 12.85 7.37
C TYR A 86 -8.20 12.76 7.05
N GLY A 87 -8.73 11.55 6.86
CA GLY A 87 -10.15 11.35 6.59
C GLY A 87 -11.04 11.95 7.67
N HIS A 88 -10.71 11.70 8.94
CA HIS A 88 -11.47 12.24 10.08
C HIS A 88 -11.35 13.77 10.19
N ALA A 89 -10.13 14.31 10.07
CA ALA A 89 -9.90 15.74 10.23
C ALA A 89 -10.55 16.58 9.12
N LEU A 90 -10.62 16.04 7.90
CA LEU A 90 -11.16 16.74 6.73
C LEU A 90 -12.61 16.37 6.40
N GLY A 91 -13.16 15.33 7.03
CA GLY A 91 -14.49 14.82 6.71
C GLY A 91 -14.58 14.21 5.32
N ILE A 92 -13.50 13.57 4.83
CA ILE A 92 -13.39 12.99 3.49
C ILE A 92 -13.29 11.45 3.54
N PRO A 93 -13.74 10.74 2.47
CA PRO A 93 -13.68 9.29 2.42
C PRO A 93 -12.24 8.76 2.40
N VAL A 94 -12.05 7.58 3.01
CA VAL A 94 -10.76 6.86 3.03
C VAL A 94 -10.95 5.46 2.46
N HIS A 95 -10.35 5.19 1.31
CA HIS A 95 -10.42 3.90 0.63
C HIS A 95 -9.18 3.06 0.93
N GLY A 96 -9.37 1.86 1.48
CA GLY A 96 -8.30 0.88 1.68
C GLY A 96 -8.18 -0.05 0.48
N VAL A 97 -6.95 -0.28 0.01
CA VAL A 97 -6.67 -1.19 -1.10
C VAL A 97 -5.58 -2.20 -0.73
N CYS A 98 -5.51 -3.32 -1.43
CA CYS A 98 -4.38 -4.23 -1.30
C CYS A 98 -3.14 -3.62 -1.97
N SER A 99 -2.03 -3.53 -1.24
CA SER A 99 -0.78 -2.96 -1.76
C SER A 99 -0.21 -3.75 -2.94
N LEU A 100 -0.41 -5.07 -2.99
CA LEU A 100 -0.01 -5.89 -4.14
C LEU A 100 -0.88 -5.60 -5.37
N ASP A 101 -2.18 -5.28 -5.17
CA ASP A 101 -3.07 -4.91 -6.28
C ASP A 101 -2.61 -3.61 -6.95
N ALA A 102 -2.14 -2.64 -6.16
CA ALA A 102 -1.58 -1.40 -6.68
C ALA A 102 -0.35 -1.63 -7.59
N ILE A 103 0.46 -2.67 -7.31
CA ILE A 103 1.58 -3.06 -8.16
C ILE A 103 1.07 -3.84 -9.38
N GLY A 104 0.18 -4.82 -9.15
CA GLY A 104 -0.29 -5.73 -10.19
C GLY A 104 -1.10 -5.05 -11.28
N ILE A 105 -1.92 -4.07 -10.93
CA ILE A 105 -2.78 -3.36 -11.89
C ILE A 105 -1.97 -2.55 -12.92
N GLU A 106 -0.77 -2.09 -12.55
CA GLU A 106 0.11 -1.36 -13.47
C GLU A 106 0.76 -2.25 -14.53
N SER A 107 0.70 -3.58 -14.36
CA SER A 107 1.13 -4.54 -15.38
C SER A 107 0.13 -4.71 -16.53
N ALA A 108 -1.11 -4.22 -16.38
CA ALA A 108 -2.14 -4.33 -17.39
C ALA A 108 -1.69 -3.72 -18.73
N GLY A 109 -1.88 -4.48 -19.81
CA GLY A 109 -1.49 -4.06 -21.16
C GLY A 109 0.02 -4.16 -21.48
N THR A 110 0.88 -4.48 -20.50
CA THR A 110 2.32 -4.67 -20.72
C THR A 110 2.73 -6.13 -20.76
N VAL A 111 2.17 -6.93 -19.86
CA VAL A 111 2.35 -8.38 -19.79
C VAL A 111 1.02 -9.05 -19.52
N SER A 112 0.79 -10.22 -20.12
CA SER A 112 -0.47 -10.95 -19.94
C SER A 112 -0.64 -11.51 -18.51
N GLU A 113 0.45 -11.90 -17.88
CA GLU A 113 0.45 -12.42 -16.51
C GLU A 113 1.71 -11.96 -15.77
N VAL A 114 1.54 -11.53 -14.51
CA VAL A 114 2.63 -11.15 -13.62
C VAL A 114 2.45 -11.76 -12.24
N LEU A 115 3.56 -12.21 -11.65
CA LEU A 115 3.68 -12.53 -10.24
C LEU A 115 4.29 -11.32 -9.53
N VAL A 116 3.51 -10.69 -8.68
CA VAL A 116 3.98 -9.64 -7.76
C VAL A 116 4.49 -10.32 -6.49
N VAL A 117 5.72 -9.98 -6.08
CA VAL A 117 6.38 -10.54 -4.89
C VAL A 117 6.98 -9.39 -4.09
N THR A 118 6.73 -9.37 -2.79
CA THR A 118 7.37 -8.45 -1.85
C THR A 118 7.92 -9.22 -0.64
N ASP A 119 8.97 -8.68 0.00
CA ASP A 119 9.62 -9.34 1.13
C ASP A 119 8.68 -9.41 2.36
N ALA A 120 8.44 -10.61 2.87
CA ALA A 120 7.67 -10.85 4.08
C ALA A 120 8.57 -11.07 5.31
N ARG A 121 9.90 -10.84 5.19
CA ARG A 121 10.93 -11.19 6.17
C ARG A 121 11.01 -12.72 6.44
N ARG A 122 11.99 -13.14 7.23
CA ARG A 122 12.19 -14.54 7.66
C ARG A 122 12.20 -15.55 6.52
N ARG A 123 12.71 -15.16 5.35
CA ARG A 123 12.79 -15.99 4.14
C ARG A 123 11.41 -16.37 3.57
N GLU A 124 10.39 -15.54 3.81
CA GLU A 124 9.07 -15.64 3.22
C GLU A 124 8.81 -14.44 2.30
N VAL A 125 7.82 -14.59 1.43
CA VAL A 125 7.36 -13.54 0.53
C VAL A 125 5.85 -13.38 0.63
N TYR A 126 5.37 -12.14 0.56
CA TYR A 126 4.00 -11.87 0.17
C TYR A 126 3.92 -11.90 -1.34
N TRP A 127 2.89 -12.52 -1.88
CA TRP A 127 2.74 -12.64 -3.32
C TRP A 127 1.29 -12.66 -3.76
N ALA A 128 1.07 -12.25 -5.00
CA ALA A 128 -0.20 -12.40 -5.71
C ALA A 128 0.06 -12.49 -7.22
N ARG A 129 -0.83 -13.18 -7.95
CA ARG A 129 -0.79 -13.31 -9.42
C ARG A 129 -1.86 -12.46 -10.04
N TYR A 130 -1.50 -11.83 -11.14
CA TYR A 130 -2.38 -10.96 -11.90
C TYR A 130 -2.37 -11.37 -13.36
N ARG A 131 -3.54 -11.29 -13.99
CA ARG A 131 -3.68 -11.42 -15.45
C ARG A 131 -4.39 -10.16 -15.94
N ASP A 132 -3.75 -9.45 -16.88
CA ASP A 132 -4.24 -8.18 -17.40
C ASP A 132 -4.64 -7.17 -16.30
N GLY A 133 -3.82 -7.11 -15.23
CA GLY A 133 -4.06 -6.24 -14.07
C GLY A 133 -5.10 -6.75 -13.06
N VAL A 134 -5.76 -7.86 -13.34
CA VAL A 134 -6.76 -8.47 -12.44
C VAL A 134 -6.12 -9.58 -11.62
N ARG A 135 -6.28 -9.54 -10.30
CA ARG A 135 -5.77 -10.60 -9.43
C ARG A 135 -6.49 -11.91 -9.67
N ILE A 136 -5.72 -12.98 -9.96
CA ILE A 136 -6.21 -14.33 -10.20
C ILE A 136 -5.84 -15.31 -9.09
N ASP A 137 -4.84 -14.97 -8.23
CA ASP A 137 -4.43 -15.81 -7.09
C ASP A 137 -3.76 -14.95 -6.01
N GLY A 138 -3.88 -15.34 -4.74
CA GLY A 138 -3.39 -14.59 -3.58
C GLY A 138 -4.37 -13.50 -3.11
N PRO A 139 -3.96 -12.56 -2.25
CA PRO A 139 -2.61 -12.45 -1.69
C PRO A 139 -2.33 -13.54 -0.66
N SER A 140 -1.10 -14.03 -0.64
CA SER A 140 -0.65 -15.09 0.27
C SER A 140 0.77 -14.82 0.77
N VAL A 141 1.17 -15.60 1.79
CA VAL A 141 2.54 -15.59 2.32
C VAL A 141 3.07 -17.01 2.32
N ASN A 142 4.24 -17.22 1.70
CA ASN A 142 4.88 -18.53 1.60
C ASN A 142 6.41 -18.38 1.54
N SER A 143 7.13 -19.51 1.68
CA SER A 143 8.53 -19.58 1.28
C SER A 143 8.64 -19.38 -0.25
N PRO A 144 9.65 -18.66 -0.75
CA PRO A 144 9.83 -18.47 -2.20
C PRO A 144 9.92 -19.78 -3.00
N VAL A 145 10.41 -20.85 -2.38
CA VAL A 145 10.52 -22.17 -3.03
C VAL A 145 9.17 -22.83 -3.30
N ASP A 146 8.13 -22.42 -2.55
CA ASP A 146 6.77 -22.94 -2.68
C ASP A 146 5.93 -22.11 -3.68
N VAL A 147 6.49 -21.02 -4.21
CA VAL A 147 5.80 -20.11 -5.14
C VAL A 147 6.49 -20.14 -6.50
N PRO A 148 5.94 -20.81 -7.51
CA PRO A 148 6.54 -20.87 -8.84
C PRO A 148 6.80 -19.48 -9.42
N GLY A 149 8.04 -19.21 -9.83
CA GLY A 149 8.47 -17.91 -10.37
C GLY A 149 8.90 -16.87 -9.33
N ALA A 150 8.83 -17.17 -8.02
CA ALA A 150 9.20 -16.19 -6.99
C ALA A 150 10.71 -15.91 -6.98
N ALA A 151 11.56 -16.90 -7.26
CA ALA A 151 13.00 -16.70 -7.32
C ALA A 151 13.40 -15.72 -8.44
N GLU A 152 12.80 -15.87 -9.62
CA GLU A 152 12.99 -14.98 -10.76
C GLU A 152 12.42 -13.59 -10.50
N ALA A 153 11.26 -13.50 -9.82
CA ALA A 153 10.66 -12.23 -9.43
C ALA A 153 11.55 -11.47 -8.43
N LEU A 154 12.09 -12.17 -7.43
CA LEU A 154 13.01 -11.60 -6.44
C LEU A 154 14.38 -11.20 -7.03
N ALA A 155 14.81 -11.81 -8.12
CA ALA A 155 16.04 -11.45 -8.82
C ALA A 155 15.93 -10.13 -9.62
N ARG A 156 14.71 -9.61 -9.81
CA ARG A 156 14.46 -8.31 -10.46
C ARG A 156 14.51 -7.17 -9.44
N PRO A 157 14.68 -5.92 -9.90
CA PRO A 157 14.53 -4.75 -9.03
C PRO A 157 13.18 -4.78 -8.30
N ALA A 158 13.20 -4.43 -7.02
CA ALA A 158 11.98 -4.38 -6.22
C ALA A 158 11.02 -3.33 -6.79
N VAL A 159 9.74 -3.70 -6.87
CA VAL A 159 8.65 -2.83 -7.30
C VAL A 159 7.79 -2.50 -6.08
N TYR A 160 7.39 -1.24 -5.98
CA TYR A 160 6.61 -0.73 -4.86
C TYR A 160 5.28 -0.14 -5.36
N PRO A 161 4.26 -0.05 -4.49
CA PRO A 161 3.01 0.61 -4.85
C PRO A 161 3.26 2.06 -5.26
N THR A 162 2.75 2.46 -6.42
CA THR A 162 2.76 3.85 -6.89
C THR A 162 1.46 4.55 -6.53
N ALA A 163 1.45 5.88 -6.55
CA ALA A 163 0.24 6.65 -6.31
C ALA A 163 -0.85 6.35 -7.33
N SER A 164 -0.49 6.21 -8.62
CA SER A 164 -1.43 5.84 -9.68
C SER A 164 -1.99 4.44 -9.47
N GLY A 165 -1.14 3.46 -9.13
CA GLY A 165 -1.53 2.08 -8.86
C GLY A 165 -2.50 1.97 -7.69
N LEU A 166 -2.24 2.71 -6.59
CA LEU A 166 -3.14 2.78 -5.43
C LEU A 166 -4.52 3.32 -5.83
N VAL A 167 -4.58 4.42 -6.59
CA VAL A 167 -5.85 5.00 -7.04
C VAL A 167 -6.58 4.06 -8.00
N ARG A 168 -5.88 3.41 -8.93
CA ARG A 168 -6.47 2.43 -9.86
C ARG A 168 -7.02 1.19 -9.16
N ALA A 169 -6.49 0.83 -8.00
CA ALA A 169 -6.93 -0.32 -7.22
C ALA A 169 -8.26 -0.08 -6.47
N VAL A 170 -8.75 1.15 -6.40
CA VAL A 170 -10.09 1.45 -5.87
C VAL A 170 -11.14 1.11 -6.92
N ALA A 171 -12.04 0.18 -6.60
CA ALA A 171 -13.04 -0.30 -7.54
C ALA A 171 -14.10 0.77 -7.89
N ASP A 172 -14.53 1.55 -6.91
CA ASP A 172 -15.55 2.58 -7.07
C ASP A 172 -15.39 3.69 -6.03
N PHE A 173 -15.07 4.90 -6.47
CA PHE A 173 -14.96 6.08 -5.62
C PHE A 173 -16.31 6.69 -5.21
N SER A 174 -17.40 6.29 -5.84
CA SER A 174 -18.76 6.75 -5.51
C SER A 174 -19.39 5.93 -4.40
N ALA A 175 -18.90 4.74 -4.14
CA ALA A 175 -19.37 3.87 -3.07
C ALA A 175 -18.84 4.34 -1.70
N GLU A 176 -19.63 4.10 -0.65
CA GLU A 176 -19.15 4.31 0.72
C GLU A 176 -17.96 3.38 1.01
N PRO A 177 -16.82 3.93 1.50
CA PRO A 177 -15.65 3.11 1.76
C PRO A 177 -15.92 2.05 2.84
N ALA A 178 -15.43 0.84 2.60
CA ALA A 178 -15.42 -0.20 3.61
C ALA A 178 -14.46 0.19 4.76
N PRO A 179 -14.67 -0.32 5.99
CA PRO A 179 -13.73 -0.13 7.09
C PRO A 179 -12.31 -0.56 6.72
N LEU A 180 -11.31 0.21 7.15
CA LEU A 180 -9.90 -0.13 6.92
C LEU A 180 -9.53 -1.40 7.71
N ILE A 181 -9.28 -2.48 7.01
CA ILE A 181 -8.88 -3.76 7.59
C ILE A 181 -7.46 -4.11 7.10
N PRO A 182 -6.47 -4.21 8.02
CA PRO A 182 -5.12 -4.57 7.62
C PRO A 182 -5.04 -6.04 7.16
N LEU A 183 -4.38 -6.30 6.06
CA LEU A 183 -4.16 -7.65 5.52
C LEU A 183 -2.99 -8.33 6.26
N TYR A 184 -3.25 -8.80 7.48
CA TYR A 184 -2.29 -9.56 8.27
C TYR A 184 -2.24 -11.02 7.81
N LEU A 185 -1.46 -11.32 6.78
CA LEU A 185 -1.27 -12.69 6.29
C LEU A 185 -0.33 -13.51 7.18
N ARG A 186 0.37 -12.86 8.08
CA ARG A 186 1.31 -13.48 9.00
C ARG A 186 0.84 -13.35 10.44
N ARG A 187 0.99 -14.42 11.23
CA ARG A 187 0.70 -14.38 12.66
C ARG A 187 1.67 -13.45 13.39
N PRO A 188 1.21 -12.69 14.40
CA PRO A 188 2.09 -11.90 15.25
C PRO A 188 3.21 -12.75 15.87
N ASP A 189 4.41 -12.19 15.95
CA ASP A 189 5.58 -12.86 16.55
C ASP A 189 5.55 -12.89 18.09
N ALA A 190 4.60 -12.18 18.70
CA ALA A 190 4.46 -12.11 20.15
C ALA A 190 4.04 -13.48 20.70
N LYS A 191 4.92 -14.09 21.49
CA LYS A 191 4.55 -15.25 22.32
C LYS A 191 3.82 -14.72 23.56
N PRO A 192 2.69 -15.35 23.96
CA PRO A 192 2.06 -15.03 25.24
C PRO A 192 3.09 -15.20 26.37
N GLN A 193 3.21 -14.19 27.22
CA GLN A 193 3.99 -14.38 28.44
C GLN A 193 3.30 -15.45 29.28
N GLN A 194 4.02 -16.53 29.62
CA GLN A 194 3.53 -17.49 30.59
C GLN A 194 3.39 -16.76 31.94
N PRO A 195 2.24 -16.92 32.64
CA PRO A 195 2.11 -16.34 33.97
C PRO A 195 3.23 -16.85 34.85
N ALA A 196 3.90 -15.94 35.58
CA ALA A 196 4.93 -16.31 36.53
C ALA A 196 4.32 -17.28 37.52
N VAL A 197 4.86 -18.50 37.57
CA VAL A 197 4.52 -19.47 38.61
C VAL A 197 5.13 -18.94 39.90
N THR A 198 4.31 -18.28 40.72
CA THR A 198 4.69 -17.89 42.09
C THR A 198 4.82 -19.18 42.89
N ARG A 199 6.03 -19.51 43.31
CA ARG A 199 6.30 -20.54 44.32
C ARG A 199 6.14 -19.96 45.70
#